data_76c3cc0fb6b577ecd260c22ad3dc799c
#
_entry.id   76c3cc0fb6b577ecd260c22ad3dc799c
#
_cell.length_a   1.000
_cell.length_b   1.000
_cell.length_c   1.000
_cell.angle_alpha   90.00
_cell.angle_beta   90.00
_cell.angle_gamma   90.00
#
_symmetry.space_group_name_H-M   'P 1'
#
loop_
_entity.id
_entity.type
_entity.pdbx_description
1 polymer ?
#
loop_
_entity_poly.entity_id
_entity_poly.type
_entity_poly.pdbx_seq_one_letter_code
_entity_poly.pdbx_strand_id
1 'polypeptide(L)' 'MTALLIIIAIIALLAMLVIGIYNNLVSARQKVKN' A
#
# COMPACT_ATOMS: atom_id res chain seq x y z
N MET A 1 2.70 -3.15 -25.69
CA MET A 1 2.40 -1.92 -24.96
C MET A 1 1.36 -2.12 -23.89
N THR A 2 0.30 -2.87 -24.22
CA THR A 2 -0.75 -3.14 -23.24
C THR A 2 -0.22 -3.91 -22.04
N ALA A 3 0.70 -4.85 -22.28
CA ALA A 3 1.27 -5.63 -21.20
C ALA A 3 2.01 -4.76 -20.19
N LEU A 4 2.69 -3.75 -20.69
CA LEU A 4 3.42 -2.84 -19.80
C LEU A 4 2.47 -2.08 -18.89
N LEU A 5 1.36 -1.65 -19.46
CA LEU A 5 0.35 -0.93 -18.68
C LEU A 5 -0.24 -1.80 -17.57
N ILE A 6 -0.47 -3.07 -17.90
CA ILE A 6 -1.01 -4.00 -16.92
C ILE A 6 -0.03 -4.23 -15.78
N ILE A 7 1.24 -4.37 -16.13
CA ILE A 7 2.28 -4.59 -15.12
C ILE A 7 2.36 -3.38 -14.18
N ILE A 8 2.34 -2.19 -14.74
CA ILE A 8 2.39 -0.97 -13.94
C ILE A 8 1.19 -0.89 -13.02
N ALA A 9 0.02 -1.23 -13.53
CA ALA A 9 -1.19 -1.20 -12.72
C ALA A 9 -1.12 -2.17 -11.55
N ILE A 10 -0.60 -3.36 -11.80
CA ILE A 10 -0.47 -4.36 -10.75
C ILE A 10 0.51 -3.89 -9.68
N ILE A 11 1.64 -3.34 -10.12
CA ILE A 11 2.64 -2.84 -9.19
C ILE A 11 2.07 -1.70 -8.35
N ALA A 12 1.34 -0.81 -8.97
CA ALA A 12 0.73 0.31 -8.25
C ALA A 12 -0.27 -0.19 -7.22
N LEU A 13 -1.06 -1.19 -7.59
CA LEU A 13 -2.05 -1.77 -6.68
C LEU A 13 -1.38 -2.42 -5.48
N LEU A 14 -0.32 -3.18 -5.75
CA LEU A 14 0.41 -3.84 -4.68
C LEU A 14 1.05 -2.83 -3.74
N ALA A 15 1.62 -1.78 -4.31
CA ALA A 15 2.23 -0.73 -3.51
C ALA A 15 1.20 -0.06 -2.62
N MET A 16 0.02 0.19 -3.15
CA MET A 16 -1.06 0.81 -2.38
C MET A 16 -1.49 -0.09 -1.22
N LEU A 17 -1.57 -1.38 -1.48
CA LEU A 17 -1.95 -2.33 -0.44
C LEU A 17 -0.93 -2.33 0.69
N VAL A 18 0.35 -2.39 0.33
CA VAL A 18 1.41 -2.41 1.33
C VAL A 18 1.39 -1.13 2.15
N ILE A 19 1.26 0.00 1.49
CA ILE A 19 1.22 1.29 2.16
C ILE A 19 0.01 1.37 3.09
N GLY A 20 -1.13 0.88 2.64
CA GLY A 20 -2.34 0.89 3.45
C GLY A 20 -2.19 0.06 4.71
N ILE A 21 -1.61 -1.13 4.58
CA ILE A 21 -1.39 -2.00 5.72
C ILE A 21 -0.40 -1.36 6.69
N TYR A 22 0.65 -0.79 6.15
CA TYR A 22 1.66 -0.13 6.96
C TYR A 22 1.08 1.05 7.72
N ASN A 23 0.30 1.87 7.03
CA ASN A 23 -0.35 3.02 7.63
C ASN A 23 -1.27 2.60 8.77
N ASN A 24 -2.00 1.53 8.57
CA ASN A 24 -2.92 1.03 9.59
C ASN A 24 -2.15 0.60 10.84
N LEU A 25 -1.03 -0.06 10.63
CA LEU A 25 -0.21 -0.55 11.74
C LEU A 25 0.39 0.62 12.52
N VAL A 26 0.92 1.58 11.81
CA VAL A 26 1.54 2.75 12.44
C VAL A 26 0.49 3.56 13.19
N SER A 27 -0.69 3.69 12.60
CA SER A 27 -1.77 4.45 13.24
C SER A 27 -2.21 3.79 14.53
N ALA A 28 -2.30 2.47 14.53
CA ALA A 28 -2.69 1.73 15.71
C ALA A 28 -1.64 1.89 16.83
N ARG A 29 -0.39 1.89 16.43
CA ARG A 29 0.70 2.06 17.38
C ARG A 29 0.66 3.43 18.03
N GLN A 30 0.41 4.44 17.23
CA GLN A 30 0.35 5.81 17.74
C GLN A 30 -0.80 5.99 18.71
N LYS A 31 -1.90 5.33 18.44
CA LYS A 31 -3.07 5.41 19.30
C LYS A 31 -2.79 4.80 20.67
N VAL A 32 -2.06 3.72 20.68
CA VAL A 32 -1.75 3.03 21.93
C VAL A 32 -0.78 3.86 22.77
N LYS A 33 0.12 4.53 22.11
CA LYS A 33 1.11 5.34 22.81
C LYS A 33 0.51 6.56 23.47
N ASN A 34 -0.51 7.08 22.83
CA ASN A 34 -1.16 8.28 23.34
C ASN A 34 -2.10 7.94 24.45
#